data_aee126fe45ddec45f2e798b5ad0f715f
#
_entry.id   aee126fe45ddec45f2e798b5ad0f715f
#
_cell.length_a   1.000
_cell.length_b   1.000
_cell.length_c   1.000
_cell.angle_alpha   90.00
_cell.angle_beta   90.00
_cell.angle_gamma   90.00
#
_symmetry.space_group_name_H-M   'P 1'
#
loop_
_entity.id
_entity.type
_entity.pdbx_description
1 polymer ?
#
loop_
_entity_poly.entity_id
_entity_poly.type
_entity_poly.pdbx_seq_one_letter_code
_entity_poly.pdbx_strand_id
1 'polypeptide(L)'
;MNEIKDFKSNKNKRHIKSSYVIKTVFSFLTEKRILDMIIYNKELQKKFSVDIENYKNLSKKYKKGEKNGKGSEYIIYTNRLIFEGEYLNAKRNGKGIQYNFDGILKFEGEYLNGKKNGKGIEYYYDGKLEFEGEYLNDEKNGKGKEYYRNGKLKFEGEYLKGLKWKGKGYNKSGIIEYEIKDGNGNIKEYNYNDDLKFEGEYLNGKRNGKGKEYNYEGRLVYEGEYLNGERNGKGKEYNNNGKLKYEGVYLNGKKWNGKEKEYYYNGNLEFEVWYLNGERNSIGKEYYKNGKLRFEGEYLNGKKWNGKGYNINGNMEFEIKNGKGNIKEYNYLGQIIFEGNYAYGERNGKGIAFNCYGELVFEGEYLNGKKWNGKAIEYNYYCELEFEGKYRNGKRIGKVKVYYDNGKLKFEGEYLNGERNGKGEEYNSYGKIEFEGEYLNGKKLKGK
;
A
#
# COMPACT_ATOMS: atom_id res chain seq x y z
N MET A 1 36.68 12.49 -44.06
CA MET A 1 35.91 12.34 -45.30
C MET A 1 34.95 11.22 -45.07
N ASN A 2 33.70 11.53 -44.79
CA ASN A 2 32.55 10.75 -45.15
C ASN A 2 31.31 11.56 -44.75
N GLU A 3 30.48 11.73 -45.69
CA GLU A 3 29.35 12.64 -45.81
C GLU A 3 28.27 12.37 -44.79
N ILE A 4 27.86 13.42 -44.05
CA ILE A 4 26.57 13.45 -43.32
C ILE A 4 25.52 13.91 -44.32
N LYS A 5 24.70 13.00 -44.80
CA LYS A 5 23.52 13.29 -45.61
C LYS A 5 22.43 13.89 -44.76
N ASP A 6 22.06 15.12 -45.06
CA ASP A 6 20.89 15.83 -44.60
C ASP A 6 19.59 15.02 -44.81
N PHE A 7 18.96 14.58 -43.74
CA PHE A 7 17.57 14.14 -43.77
C PHE A 7 16.65 15.38 -43.63
N LYS A 8 16.25 15.95 -44.75
CA LYS A 8 15.13 16.89 -44.83
C LYS A 8 13.86 16.14 -44.34
N SER A 9 13.32 16.55 -43.18
CA SER A 9 12.08 16.06 -42.65
C SER A 9 10.89 16.42 -43.55
N ASN A 10 10.39 15.43 -44.27
CA ASN A 10 9.13 15.52 -44.97
C ASN A 10 7.99 15.60 -43.95
N LYS A 11 7.42 16.80 -43.77
CA LYS A 11 6.20 17.05 -42.99
C LYS A 11 4.99 16.48 -43.68
N ASN A 12 4.84 15.16 -43.74
CA ASN A 12 3.56 14.51 -44.03
C ASN A 12 2.90 14.21 -42.67
N LYS A 13 2.15 15.17 -42.13
CA LYS A 13 1.16 14.95 -41.08
C LYS A 13 0.08 14.01 -41.63
N ARG A 14 0.27 12.70 -41.50
CA ARG A 14 -0.81 11.73 -41.71
C ARG A 14 -1.83 11.91 -40.59
N HIS A 15 -2.90 12.61 -40.86
CA HIS A 15 -4.05 12.69 -39.95
C HIS A 15 -4.70 11.30 -39.88
N ILE A 16 -4.69 10.69 -38.70
CA ILE A 16 -5.48 9.48 -38.44
C ILE A 16 -6.94 9.89 -38.51
N LYS A 17 -7.61 9.57 -39.65
CA LYS A 17 -9.02 9.95 -39.90
C LYS A 17 -10.03 8.96 -39.30
N SER A 18 -9.61 7.74 -38.94
CA SER A 18 -10.50 6.71 -38.42
C SER A 18 -10.86 6.97 -36.95
N SER A 19 -12.15 7.19 -36.68
CA SER A 19 -12.67 7.34 -35.30
C SER A 19 -12.45 6.07 -34.47
N TYR A 20 -12.42 4.90 -35.09
CA TYR A 20 -12.18 3.62 -34.46
C TYR A 20 -10.75 3.51 -33.91
N VAL A 21 -9.75 3.83 -34.75
CA VAL A 21 -8.33 3.81 -34.32
C VAL A 21 -8.08 4.78 -33.17
N ILE A 22 -8.65 5.98 -33.25
CA ILE A 22 -8.50 6.99 -32.18
C ILE A 22 -9.18 6.50 -30.88
N LYS A 23 -10.39 5.92 -30.94
CA LYS A 23 -11.08 5.35 -29.78
C LYS A 23 -10.28 4.20 -29.15
N THR A 24 -9.69 3.33 -29.96
CA THR A 24 -8.84 2.22 -29.50
C THR A 24 -7.56 2.73 -28.82
N VAL A 25 -6.88 3.73 -29.39
CA VAL A 25 -5.71 4.35 -28.73
C VAL A 25 -6.10 5.03 -27.41
N PHE A 26 -7.27 5.69 -27.37
CA PHE A 26 -7.73 6.35 -26.15
C PHE A 26 -8.17 5.38 -25.05
N SER A 27 -8.61 4.17 -25.39
CA SER A 27 -8.95 3.15 -24.38
C SER A 27 -7.75 2.68 -23.55
N PHE A 28 -6.52 2.93 -24.01
CA PHE A 28 -5.28 2.66 -23.27
C PHE A 28 -4.78 3.86 -22.44
N LEU A 29 -5.47 5.01 -22.52
CA LEU A 29 -5.09 6.21 -21.77
C LEU A 29 -6.01 6.43 -20.56
N THR A 30 -5.48 7.03 -19.51
CA THR A 30 -6.33 7.47 -18.40
C THR A 30 -7.24 8.63 -18.86
N GLU A 31 -8.44 8.74 -18.28
CA GLU A 31 -9.41 9.81 -18.60
C GLU A 31 -8.78 11.20 -18.52
N LYS A 32 -7.90 11.44 -17.57
CA LYS A 32 -7.16 12.69 -17.43
C LYS A 32 -6.28 12.99 -18.65
N ARG A 33 -5.54 11.98 -19.17
CA ARG A 33 -4.70 12.14 -20.37
C ARG A 33 -5.54 12.36 -21.64
N ILE A 34 -6.66 11.68 -21.72
CA ILE A 34 -7.63 11.89 -22.81
C ILE A 34 -8.11 13.32 -22.84
N LEU A 35 -8.51 13.87 -21.69
CA LEU A 35 -8.94 15.25 -21.55
C LEU A 35 -7.86 16.26 -21.89
N ASP A 36 -6.65 16.07 -21.40
CA ASP A 36 -5.52 16.96 -21.70
C ASP A 36 -5.23 17.04 -23.21
N MET A 37 -5.47 15.94 -23.96
CA MET A 37 -5.32 15.90 -25.42
C MET A 37 -6.52 16.54 -26.16
N ILE A 38 -7.73 16.35 -25.68
CA ILE A 38 -8.97 16.80 -26.34
C ILE A 38 -9.22 18.31 -26.08
N ILE A 39 -8.84 18.84 -24.92
CA ILE A 39 -9.16 20.21 -24.49
C ILE A 39 -8.67 21.30 -25.44
N TYR A 40 -7.62 21.04 -26.17
CA TYR A 40 -7.02 21.98 -27.14
C TYR A 40 -7.35 21.66 -28.61
N ASN A 41 -8.17 20.64 -28.87
CA ASN A 41 -8.49 20.21 -30.23
C ASN A 41 -9.99 20.14 -30.46
N LYS A 42 -10.55 21.18 -31.08
CA LYS A 42 -11.98 21.30 -31.42
C LYS A 42 -12.52 20.16 -32.27
N GLU A 43 -11.72 19.61 -33.17
CA GLU A 43 -12.11 18.46 -34.01
C GLU A 43 -12.27 17.19 -33.17
N LEU A 44 -11.38 16.94 -32.22
CA LEU A 44 -11.49 15.82 -31.31
C LEU A 44 -12.66 16.01 -30.35
N GLN A 45 -12.89 17.22 -29.83
CA GLN A 45 -14.06 17.53 -29.00
C GLN A 45 -15.35 17.18 -29.70
N LYS A 46 -15.51 17.61 -30.96
CA LYS A 46 -16.70 17.32 -31.78
C LYS A 46 -16.82 15.82 -32.08
N LYS A 47 -15.70 15.14 -32.36
CA LYS A 47 -15.65 13.70 -32.73
C LYS A 47 -15.98 12.77 -31.56
N PHE A 48 -15.70 13.21 -30.32
CA PHE A 48 -15.94 12.44 -29.10
C PHE A 48 -17.15 12.92 -28.30
N SER A 49 -17.88 13.92 -28.80
CA SER A 49 -19.01 14.54 -28.11
C SER A 49 -18.65 15.01 -26.68
N VAL A 50 -17.40 15.48 -26.50
CA VAL A 50 -16.93 15.99 -25.22
C VAL A 50 -17.22 17.47 -25.16
N ASP A 51 -18.12 17.86 -24.29
CA ASP A 51 -18.49 19.24 -24.02
C ASP A 51 -17.85 19.78 -22.73
N ILE A 52 -18.14 21.05 -22.45
CA ILE A 52 -17.67 21.72 -21.23
C ILE A 52 -18.20 21.04 -19.97
N GLU A 53 -19.41 20.44 -20.03
CA GLU A 53 -20.02 19.73 -18.91
C GLU A 53 -19.27 18.44 -18.58
N ASN A 54 -18.90 17.66 -19.60
CA ASN A 54 -18.05 16.49 -19.44
C ASN A 54 -16.69 16.85 -18.84
N TYR A 55 -16.08 17.97 -19.28
CA TYR A 55 -14.84 18.46 -18.70
C TYR A 55 -14.99 18.86 -17.23
N LYS A 56 -16.05 19.59 -16.90
CA LYS A 56 -16.37 19.97 -15.52
C LYS A 56 -16.53 18.72 -14.64
N ASN A 57 -17.32 17.73 -15.09
CA ASN A 57 -17.59 16.52 -14.33
C ASN A 57 -16.33 15.70 -14.05
N LEU A 58 -15.39 15.62 -14.99
CA LEU A 58 -14.14 14.91 -14.85
C LEU A 58 -13.10 15.68 -14.03
N SER A 59 -13.01 16.99 -14.20
CA SER A 59 -12.09 17.83 -13.42
C SER A 59 -12.58 18.09 -11.99
N LYS A 60 -13.88 17.89 -11.73
CA LYS A 60 -14.59 18.29 -10.49
C LYS A 60 -14.43 19.77 -10.13
N LYS A 61 -14.01 20.61 -11.11
CA LYS A 61 -13.72 22.03 -10.97
C LYS A 61 -14.24 22.82 -12.16
N TYR A 62 -14.62 24.06 -11.93
CA TYR A 62 -14.96 24.99 -13.00
C TYR A 62 -14.33 26.37 -12.74
N LYS A 63 -14.15 27.14 -13.82
CA LYS A 63 -13.59 28.49 -13.78
C LYS A 63 -14.65 29.52 -14.10
N LYS A 64 -14.55 30.65 -13.43
CA LYS A 64 -15.26 31.91 -13.81
C LYS A 64 -14.21 32.98 -14.09
N GLY A 65 -14.48 33.85 -15.08
CA GLY A 65 -13.56 34.91 -15.50
C GLY A 65 -12.99 34.70 -16.90
N GLU A 66 -12.12 35.59 -17.29
CA GLU A 66 -11.58 35.66 -18.65
C GLU A 66 -10.36 34.71 -18.82
N LYS A 67 -10.01 34.46 -20.09
CA LYS A 67 -8.81 33.74 -20.46
C LYS A 67 -7.53 34.49 -20.05
N ASN A 68 -7.58 35.80 -20.10
CA ASN A 68 -6.52 36.71 -19.66
C ASN A 68 -7.17 37.74 -18.71
N GLY A 69 -6.54 37.96 -17.54
CA GLY A 69 -7.06 38.86 -16.51
C GLY A 69 -7.51 38.15 -15.24
N LYS A 70 -8.41 38.69 -14.46
CA LYS A 70 -8.87 38.14 -13.20
C LYS A 70 -9.86 36.98 -13.39
N GLY A 71 -9.73 35.95 -12.58
CA GLY A 71 -10.62 34.79 -12.59
C GLY A 71 -10.58 33.99 -11.31
N SER A 72 -11.54 33.06 -11.19
CA SER A 72 -11.71 32.22 -10.00
C SER A 72 -12.03 30.78 -10.38
N GLU A 73 -11.57 29.83 -9.57
CA GLU A 73 -11.84 28.39 -9.73
C GLU A 73 -12.67 27.88 -8.54
N TYR A 74 -13.64 27.01 -8.85
CA TYR A 74 -14.59 26.50 -7.87
C TYR A 74 -14.71 24.98 -7.98
N ILE A 75 -15.09 24.31 -6.87
CA ILE A 75 -15.49 22.91 -6.86
C ILE A 75 -16.93 22.82 -7.37
N ILE A 76 -17.23 21.92 -8.32
CA ILE A 76 -18.52 21.81 -9.00
C ILE A 76 -19.69 21.59 -8.02
N TYR A 77 -19.56 20.60 -7.12
CA TYR A 77 -20.69 20.18 -6.29
C TYR A 77 -20.96 21.08 -5.08
N THR A 78 -19.97 21.85 -4.63
CA THR A 78 -20.08 22.68 -3.42
C THR A 78 -20.05 24.17 -3.71
N ASN A 79 -19.73 24.57 -4.94
CA ASN A 79 -19.45 25.97 -5.33
C ASN A 79 -18.39 26.66 -4.46
N ARG A 80 -17.55 25.87 -3.76
CA ARG A 80 -16.49 26.43 -2.92
C ARG A 80 -15.37 26.98 -3.79
N LEU A 81 -14.92 28.17 -3.47
CA LEU A 81 -13.77 28.82 -4.08
C LEU A 81 -12.49 28.05 -3.68
N ILE A 82 -11.67 27.70 -4.68
CA ILE A 82 -10.38 27.05 -4.47
C ILE A 82 -9.20 27.87 -4.99
N PHE A 83 -9.48 28.85 -5.83
CA PHE A 83 -8.47 29.80 -6.32
C PHE A 83 -9.13 31.06 -6.85
N GLU A 84 -8.51 32.20 -6.60
CA GLU A 84 -8.79 33.46 -7.25
C GLU A 84 -7.49 34.19 -7.58
N GLY A 85 -7.40 34.84 -8.73
CA GLY A 85 -6.19 35.52 -9.14
C GLY A 85 -6.13 35.86 -10.62
N GLU A 86 -4.94 36.13 -11.08
CA GLU A 86 -4.67 36.55 -12.46
C GLU A 86 -4.39 35.32 -13.34
N TYR A 87 -4.80 35.43 -14.60
CA TYR A 87 -4.65 34.42 -15.64
C TYR A 87 -4.01 35.00 -16.91
N LEU A 88 -3.20 34.20 -17.56
CA LEU A 88 -2.71 34.43 -18.91
C LEU A 88 -2.82 33.12 -19.70
N ASN A 89 -3.49 33.17 -20.87
CA ASN A 89 -3.75 32.00 -21.71
C ASN A 89 -4.44 30.86 -20.93
N ALA A 90 -5.43 31.20 -20.07
CA ALA A 90 -6.19 30.33 -19.20
C ALA A 90 -5.36 29.59 -18.12
N LYS A 91 -4.11 29.94 -17.92
CA LYS A 91 -3.25 29.46 -16.84
C LYS A 91 -3.13 30.54 -15.76
N ARG A 92 -3.02 30.15 -14.50
CA ARG A 92 -2.71 31.06 -13.39
C ARG A 92 -1.41 31.78 -13.69
N ASN A 93 -1.41 33.11 -13.65
CA ASN A 93 -0.25 33.93 -14.01
C ASN A 93 -0.37 35.31 -13.38
N GLY A 94 0.64 35.73 -12.60
CA GLY A 94 0.53 36.91 -11.74
C GLY A 94 0.11 36.55 -10.33
N LYS A 95 -0.54 37.45 -9.60
CA LYS A 95 -0.94 37.24 -8.21
C LYS A 95 -2.17 36.33 -8.10
N GLY A 96 -2.18 35.44 -7.10
CA GLY A 96 -3.31 34.58 -6.83
C GLY A 96 -3.37 34.04 -5.41
N ILE A 97 -4.56 33.69 -5.00
CA ILE A 97 -4.89 33.12 -3.69
C ILE A 97 -5.50 31.75 -3.89
N GLN A 98 -4.99 30.76 -3.19
CA GLN A 98 -5.46 29.39 -3.25
C GLN A 98 -6.02 28.96 -1.90
N TYR A 99 -7.17 28.30 -1.92
CA TYR A 99 -7.84 27.74 -0.74
C TYR A 99 -7.82 26.22 -0.79
N ASN A 100 -7.92 25.56 0.38
CA ASN A 100 -8.15 24.13 0.48
C ASN A 100 -9.63 23.78 0.21
N PHE A 101 -9.99 22.49 0.28
CA PHE A 101 -11.37 22.03 0.05
C PHE A 101 -12.37 22.51 1.13
N ASP A 102 -11.89 22.94 2.30
CA ASP A 102 -12.72 23.50 3.37
C ASP A 102 -12.88 25.01 3.26
N GLY A 103 -12.24 25.66 2.28
CA GLY A 103 -12.27 27.10 2.06
C GLY A 103 -11.25 27.87 2.92
N ILE A 104 -10.34 27.18 3.58
CA ILE A 104 -9.28 27.80 4.38
C ILE A 104 -8.15 28.22 3.44
N LEU A 105 -7.57 29.39 3.66
CA LEU A 105 -6.44 29.91 2.92
C LEU A 105 -5.27 28.93 3.00
N LYS A 106 -4.76 28.54 1.82
CA LYS A 106 -3.66 27.59 1.68
C LYS A 106 -2.37 28.23 1.19
N PHE A 107 -2.52 29.17 0.24
CA PHE A 107 -1.37 29.84 -0.38
C PHE A 107 -1.81 31.17 -0.98
N GLU A 108 -0.99 32.18 -0.84
CA GLU A 108 -1.08 33.43 -1.59
C GLU A 108 0.28 33.79 -2.18
N GLY A 109 0.32 34.26 -3.42
CA GLY A 109 1.60 34.58 -4.06
C GLY A 109 1.54 34.67 -5.56
N GLU A 110 2.69 34.59 -6.16
CA GLU A 110 2.90 34.76 -7.60
C GLU A 110 2.87 33.43 -8.33
N TYR A 111 2.29 33.45 -9.53
CA TYR A 111 2.19 32.32 -10.44
C TYR A 111 2.73 32.66 -11.81
N LEU A 112 3.36 31.68 -12.45
CA LEU A 112 3.80 31.73 -13.85
C LEU A 112 3.40 30.44 -14.56
N ASN A 113 2.63 30.57 -15.67
CA ASN A 113 2.17 29.42 -16.45
C ASN A 113 1.48 28.31 -15.65
N GLY A 114 0.74 28.65 -14.60
CA GLY A 114 -0.02 27.75 -13.75
C GLY A 114 0.72 27.20 -12.55
N LYS A 115 1.98 27.53 -12.37
CA LYS A 115 2.86 27.11 -11.27
C LYS A 115 3.19 28.26 -10.33
N LYS A 116 3.37 27.97 -9.04
CA LYS A 116 3.91 28.94 -8.06
C LYS A 116 5.29 29.40 -8.55
N ASN A 117 5.53 30.71 -8.66
CA ASN A 117 6.77 31.25 -9.17
C ASN A 117 6.92 32.71 -8.72
N GLY A 118 7.98 33.04 -8.01
CA GLY A 118 8.16 34.32 -7.34
C GLY A 118 7.88 34.24 -5.85
N LYS A 119 7.41 35.32 -5.23
CA LYS A 119 7.13 35.35 -3.79
C LYS A 119 5.79 34.69 -3.45
N GLY A 120 5.75 33.96 -2.32
CA GLY A 120 4.53 33.35 -1.86
C GLY A 120 4.54 32.99 -0.38
N ILE A 121 3.36 32.81 0.16
CA ILE A 121 3.08 32.51 1.56
C ILE A 121 2.22 31.24 1.61
N GLU A 122 2.59 30.25 2.41
CA GLU A 122 1.80 29.05 2.66
C GLU A 122 1.26 29.05 4.10
N TYR A 123 0.09 28.46 4.25
CA TYR A 123 -0.61 28.38 5.53
C TYR A 123 -0.94 26.93 5.89
N TYR A 124 -0.85 26.63 7.18
CA TYR A 124 -1.37 25.41 7.76
C TYR A 124 -2.89 25.29 7.59
N TYR A 125 -3.41 24.08 7.81
CA TYR A 125 -4.86 23.83 7.76
C TYR A 125 -5.70 24.65 8.75
N ASP A 126 -5.09 25.16 9.82
CA ASP A 126 -5.71 26.02 10.82
C ASP A 126 -5.55 27.52 10.49
N GLY A 127 -5.05 27.85 9.30
CA GLY A 127 -4.88 29.22 8.81
C GLY A 127 -3.63 29.93 9.34
N LYS A 128 -2.79 29.29 10.14
CA LYS A 128 -1.55 29.89 10.62
C LYS A 128 -0.47 29.85 9.56
N LEU A 129 0.45 30.81 9.60
CA LEU A 129 1.59 30.91 8.71
C LEU A 129 2.47 29.65 8.83
N GLU A 130 2.75 29.01 7.70
CA GLU A 130 3.64 27.84 7.58
C GLU A 130 4.98 28.20 6.94
N PHE A 131 4.91 28.98 5.85
CA PHE A 131 6.10 29.36 5.08
C PHE A 131 5.88 30.68 4.37
N GLU A 132 6.91 31.51 4.32
CA GLU A 132 7.01 32.67 3.44
C GLU A 132 8.35 32.62 2.69
N GLY A 133 8.36 32.88 1.37
CA GLY A 133 9.59 32.86 0.60
C GLY A 133 9.40 32.80 -0.90
N GLU A 134 10.45 32.40 -1.58
CA GLU A 134 10.54 32.36 -3.02
C GLU A 134 10.24 30.97 -3.58
N TYR A 135 9.61 30.94 -4.75
CA TYR A 135 9.22 29.73 -5.48
C TYR A 135 9.72 29.78 -6.93
N LEU A 136 10.09 28.62 -7.42
CA LEU A 136 10.39 28.39 -8.83
C LEU A 136 9.71 27.09 -9.29
N ASN A 137 8.76 27.18 -10.23
CA ASN A 137 8.04 26.02 -10.80
C ASN A 137 7.36 25.11 -9.76
N ASP A 138 6.67 25.65 -8.76
CA ASP A 138 5.98 24.99 -7.62
C ASP A 138 6.91 24.57 -6.47
N GLU A 139 8.22 24.66 -6.61
CA GLU A 139 9.18 24.29 -5.58
C GLU A 139 9.69 25.52 -4.83
N LYS A 140 9.89 25.42 -3.50
CA LYS A 140 10.59 26.45 -2.71
C LYS A 140 12.00 26.62 -3.28
N ASN A 141 12.38 27.85 -3.66
CA ASN A 141 13.66 28.11 -4.29
C ASN A 141 14.10 29.56 -4.07
N GLY A 142 15.24 29.79 -3.46
CA GLY A 142 15.69 31.10 -3.00
C GLY A 142 15.46 31.28 -1.49
N LYS A 143 15.30 32.51 -1.03
CA LYS A 143 15.16 32.82 0.41
C LYS A 143 13.78 32.46 0.92
N GLY A 144 13.73 31.93 2.16
CA GLY A 144 12.45 31.62 2.80
C GLY A 144 12.57 31.38 4.30
N LYS A 145 11.40 31.42 4.95
CA LYS A 145 11.22 31.15 6.38
C LYS A 145 10.10 30.16 6.58
N GLU A 146 10.33 29.16 7.41
CA GLU A 146 9.32 28.24 7.89
C GLU A 146 8.97 28.52 9.34
N TYR A 147 7.72 28.30 9.71
CA TYR A 147 7.22 28.55 11.04
C TYR A 147 6.59 27.30 11.65
N TYR A 148 6.67 27.17 12.94
CA TYR A 148 5.90 26.22 13.73
C TYR A 148 4.45 26.69 13.86
N ARG A 149 3.53 25.79 14.21
CA ARG A 149 2.13 26.13 14.46
C ARG A 149 1.92 27.13 15.61
N ASN A 150 2.88 27.26 16.52
CA ASN A 150 2.86 28.31 17.56
C ASN A 150 3.32 29.68 17.04
N GLY A 151 3.59 29.82 15.75
CA GLY A 151 4.04 31.05 15.09
C GLY A 151 5.53 31.37 15.25
N LYS A 152 6.30 30.55 15.98
CA LYS A 152 7.74 30.74 16.10
C LYS A 152 8.48 30.23 14.87
N LEU A 153 9.60 30.88 14.58
CA LEU A 153 10.47 30.54 13.47
C LEU A 153 11.00 29.10 13.64
N LYS A 154 10.89 28.30 12.58
CA LYS A 154 11.34 26.90 12.49
C LYS A 154 12.61 26.77 11.66
N PHE A 155 12.69 27.52 10.56
CA PHE A 155 13.86 27.58 9.72
C PHE A 155 13.90 28.91 8.97
N GLU A 156 15.10 29.44 8.78
CA GLU A 156 15.34 30.62 7.96
C GLU A 156 16.57 30.37 7.10
N GLY A 157 16.45 30.60 5.79
CA GLY A 157 17.57 30.37 4.91
C GLY A 157 17.23 30.35 3.43
N GLU A 158 18.06 29.66 2.68
CA GLU A 158 17.93 29.47 1.25
C GLU A 158 17.48 28.04 0.92
N TYR A 159 16.62 27.94 -0.07
CA TYR A 159 16.10 26.69 -0.64
C TYR A 159 16.61 26.49 -2.05
N LEU A 160 16.87 25.26 -2.43
CA LEU A 160 17.21 24.85 -3.78
C LEU A 160 16.34 23.64 -4.17
N LYS A 161 15.46 23.81 -5.18
CA LYS A 161 14.56 22.75 -5.68
C LYS A 161 13.78 22.07 -4.54
N GLY A 162 13.18 22.86 -3.67
CA GLY A 162 12.39 22.38 -2.52
C GLY A 162 13.20 21.93 -1.31
N LEU A 163 14.52 21.80 -1.42
CA LEU A 163 15.40 21.33 -0.34
C LEU A 163 15.99 22.52 0.42
N LYS A 164 16.13 22.41 1.75
CA LYS A 164 16.90 23.35 2.56
C LYS A 164 18.37 23.29 2.16
N TRP A 165 18.90 24.42 1.73
CA TRP A 165 20.24 24.46 1.16
C TRP A 165 21.25 25.15 2.08
N LYS A 166 20.89 26.30 2.63
CA LYS A 166 21.72 27.06 3.55
C LYS A 166 20.85 27.81 4.55
N GLY A 167 21.19 27.75 5.83
CA GLY A 167 20.40 28.46 6.84
C GLY A 167 20.48 27.86 8.24
N LYS A 168 19.54 28.29 9.09
CA LYS A 168 19.47 27.91 10.50
C LYS A 168 18.09 27.35 10.83
N GLY A 169 18.09 26.26 11.57
CA GLY A 169 16.89 25.66 12.13
C GLY A 169 16.78 25.96 13.63
N TYR A 170 15.55 26.18 14.09
CA TYR A 170 15.24 26.61 15.44
C TYR A 170 14.28 25.61 16.09
N ASN A 171 14.34 25.44 17.39
CA ASN A 171 13.35 24.68 18.14
C ASN A 171 12.11 25.53 18.49
N LYS A 172 11.09 24.91 19.08
CA LYS A 172 9.84 25.56 19.50
C LYS A 172 10.06 26.70 20.55
N SER A 173 11.23 26.77 21.15
CA SER A 173 11.61 27.85 22.07
C SER A 173 12.32 29.00 21.36
N GLY A 174 12.70 28.84 20.09
CA GLY A 174 13.43 29.85 19.30
C GLY A 174 14.94 29.75 19.40
N ILE A 175 15.46 28.66 19.98
CA ILE A 175 16.90 28.41 20.08
C ILE A 175 17.38 27.70 18.81
N ILE A 176 18.55 28.10 18.28
CA ILE A 176 19.16 27.43 17.12
C ILE A 176 19.49 25.99 17.51
N GLU A 177 18.98 25.04 16.74
CA GLU A 177 19.24 23.60 16.91
C GLU A 177 20.21 23.03 15.90
N TYR A 178 20.21 23.59 14.67
CA TYR A 178 21.10 23.15 13.61
C TYR A 178 21.39 24.25 12.60
N GLU A 179 22.49 24.08 11.90
CA GLU A 179 22.83 24.88 10.73
C GLU A 179 23.05 23.96 9.55
N ILE A 180 22.65 24.42 8.34
CA ILE A 180 22.89 23.73 7.07
C ILE A 180 23.68 24.67 6.17
N LYS A 181 24.70 24.13 5.49
CA LYS A 181 25.53 24.83 4.53
C LYS A 181 25.72 24.00 3.28
N ASP A 182 25.34 24.56 2.14
CA ASP A 182 25.43 23.89 0.84
C ASP A 182 24.76 22.51 0.82
N GLY A 183 23.60 22.40 1.48
CA GLY A 183 22.86 21.15 1.65
C GLY A 183 23.42 20.17 2.67
N ASN A 184 24.47 20.55 3.43
CA ASN A 184 25.18 19.66 4.34
C ASN A 184 25.00 20.11 5.80
N GLY A 185 24.82 19.16 6.70
CA GLY A 185 24.69 19.43 8.14
C GLY A 185 23.97 18.32 8.89
N ASN A 186 23.86 18.48 10.23
CA ASN A 186 22.98 17.64 11.04
C ASN A 186 21.64 18.35 11.20
N ILE A 187 20.59 17.77 10.63
CA ILE A 187 19.28 18.41 10.50
C ILE A 187 18.25 17.69 11.38
N LYS A 188 17.31 18.47 11.90
CA LYS A 188 16.08 17.96 12.52
C LYS A 188 14.88 18.27 11.64
N GLU A 189 14.08 17.24 11.38
CA GLU A 189 12.79 17.34 10.69
C GLU A 189 11.67 17.14 11.70
N TYR A 190 10.57 17.88 11.51
CA TYR A 190 9.38 17.81 12.34
C TYR A 190 8.17 17.45 11.49
N ASN A 191 7.25 16.68 12.07
CA ASN A 191 5.98 16.36 11.45
C ASN A 191 5.03 17.57 11.45
N TYR A 192 3.81 17.41 10.92
CA TYR A 192 2.80 18.46 10.87
C TYR A 192 2.26 18.89 12.24
N ASN A 193 2.46 18.10 13.30
CA ASN A 193 2.16 18.45 14.70
C ASN A 193 3.34 19.09 15.41
N ASP A 194 4.43 19.36 14.69
CA ASP A 194 5.68 19.86 15.22
C ASP A 194 6.39 18.90 16.19
N ASP A 195 6.16 17.58 16.08
CA ASP A 195 6.93 16.57 16.82
C ASP A 195 8.14 16.15 15.99
N LEU A 196 9.26 15.85 16.67
CA LEU A 196 10.47 15.39 16.02
C LEU A 196 10.19 14.10 15.25
N LYS A 197 10.45 14.11 13.94
CA LYS A 197 10.27 12.98 13.03
C LYS A 197 11.59 12.32 12.66
N PHE A 198 12.64 13.14 12.50
CA PHE A 198 13.96 12.69 12.08
C PHE A 198 15.03 13.63 12.62
N GLU A 199 16.19 13.08 12.98
CA GLU A 199 17.42 13.83 13.19
C GLU A 199 18.60 13.07 12.59
N GLY A 200 19.53 13.77 11.93
CA GLY A 200 20.69 13.12 11.32
C GLY A 200 21.41 13.94 10.27
N GLU A 201 22.37 13.28 9.66
CA GLU A 201 23.27 13.87 8.69
C GLU A 201 22.59 14.06 7.33
N TYR A 202 22.90 15.17 6.68
CA TYR A 202 22.46 15.56 5.35
C TYR A 202 23.65 15.84 4.44
N LEU A 203 23.52 15.43 3.20
CA LEU A 203 24.43 15.75 2.10
C LEU A 203 23.60 16.14 0.88
N ASN A 204 23.94 17.29 0.26
CA ASN A 204 23.22 17.83 -0.90
C ASN A 204 21.69 17.95 -0.66
N GLY A 205 21.27 18.34 0.56
CA GLY A 205 19.89 18.54 0.95
C GLY A 205 19.07 17.26 1.18
N LYS A 206 19.70 16.10 1.21
CA LYS A 206 19.05 14.81 1.45
C LYS A 206 19.67 14.10 2.64
N ARG A 207 18.90 13.27 3.34
CA ARG A 207 19.40 12.39 4.40
C ARG A 207 20.55 11.55 3.85
N ASN A 208 21.72 11.60 4.50
CA ASN A 208 22.91 10.88 4.04
C ASN A 208 23.88 10.75 5.21
N GLY A 209 24.34 9.55 5.53
CA GLY A 209 25.10 9.27 6.73
C GLY A 209 24.22 8.73 7.84
N LYS A 210 24.48 9.04 9.10
CA LYS A 210 23.75 8.52 10.24
C LYS A 210 22.48 9.34 10.55
N GLY A 211 21.40 8.65 10.93
CA GLY A 211 20.17 9.31 11.32
C GLY A 211 19.26 8.44 12.17
N LYS A 212 18.28 9.11 12.80
CA LYS A 212 17.25 8.50 13.66
C LYS A 212 15.87 8.96 13.21
N GLU A 213 14.91 8.05 13.19
CA GLU A 213 13.51 8.34 12.94
C GLU A 213 12.66 8.07 14.16
N TYR A 214 11.64 8.90 14.35
CA TYR A 214 10.71 8.84 15.48
C TYR A 214 9.26 8.73 14.99
N ASN A 215 8.43 8.00 15.73
CA ASN A 215 7.00 7.95 15.49
C ASN A 215 6.27 9.16 16.08
N TYR A 216 4.93 9.21 15.92
CA TYR A 216 4.09 10.30 16.42
C TYR A 216 4.06 10.43 17.95
N GLU A 217 4.52 9.41 18.68
CA GLU A 217 4.62 9.40 20.13
C GLU A 217 6.03 9.80 20.62
N GLY A 218 6.92 10.19 19.69
CA GLY A 218 8.31 10.55 19.97
C GLY A 218 9.22 9.36 20.28
N ARG A 219 8.77 8.14 20.02
CA ARG A 219 9.58 6.93 20.23
C ARG A 219 10.46 6.66 19.03
N LEU A 220 11.72 6.26 19.29
CA LEU A 220 12.65 5.82 18.25
C LEU A 220 12.10 4.59 17.53
N VAL A 221 11.99 4.68 16.21
CA VAL A 221 11.53 3.57 15.34
C VAL A 221 12.62 3.08 14.40
N TYR A 222 13.64 3.90 14.12
CA TYR A 222 14.80 3.51 13.32
C TYR A 222 16.02 4.35 13.71
N GLU A 223 17.18 3.69 13.72
CA GLU A 223 18.49 4.35 13.73
C GLU A 223 19.43 3.61 12.76
N GLY A 224 20.18 4.37 11.94
CA GLY A 224 21.06 3.75 10.97
C GLY A 224 21.58 4.70 9.92
N GLU A 225 22.06 4.11 8.84
CA GLU A 225 22.70 4.81 7.74
C GLU A 225 21.69 5.13 6.62
N TYR A 226 21.92 6.25 5.95
CA TYR A 226 21.13 6.77 4.83
C TYR A 226 22.02 7.09 3.65
N LEU A 227 21.47 6.93 2.46
CA LEU A 227 22.08 7.36 1.21
C LEU A 227 21.00 7.97 0.30
N ASN A 228 21.22 9.23 -0.13
CA ASN A 228 20.30 9.94 -1.02
C ASN A 228 18.84 10.01 -0.55
N GLY A 229 18.60 10.02 0.76
CA GLY A 229 17.26 10.12 1.37
C GLY A 229 16.66 8.79 1.79
N GLU A 230 17.23 7.66 1.40
CA GLU A 230 16.74 6.32 1.71
C GLU A 230 17.63 5.62 2.76
N ARG A 231 17.03 4.74 3.58
CA ARG A 231 17.78 3.86 4.49
C ARG A 231 18.71 2.99 3.65
N ASN A 232 20.02 3.05 3.91
CA ASN A 232 21.04 2.34 3.14
C ASN A 232 22.28 2.12 4.00
N GLY A 233 22.73 0.86 4.12
CA GLY A 233 23.79 0.50 5.05
C GLY A 233 23.25 -0.10 6.33
N LYS A 234 24.01 -0.04 7.42
CA LYS A 234 23.64 -0.65 8.71
C LYS A 234 22.52 0.13 9.39
N GLY A 235 21.54 -0.60 9.95
CA GLY A 235 20.45 0.02 10.69
C GLY A 235 19.73 -0.92 11.65
N LYS A 236 19.00 -0.31 12.59
CA LYS A 236 18.14 -0.96 13.56
C LYS A 236 16.74 -0.39 13.48
N GLU A 237 15.75 -1.25 13.45
CA GLU A 237 14.33 -0.89 13.47
C GLU A 237 13.72 -1.37 14.79
N TYR A 238 12.87 -0.55 15.37
CA TYR A 238 12.20 -0.83 16.63
C TYR A 238 10.68 -0.84 16.44
N ASN A 239 9.98 -1.65 17.21
CA ASN A 239 8.51 -1.62 17.25
C ASN A 239 8.02 -0.48 18.18
N ASN A 240 6.69 -0.27 18.21
CA ASN A 240 6.09 0.79 19.03
C ASN A 240 6.35 0.66 20.55
N ASN A 241 6.75 -0.53 21.00
CA ASN A 241 7.12 -0.78 22.39
C ASN A 241 8.63 -0.61 22.65
N GLY A 242 9.40 -0.11 21.67
CA GLY A 242 10.85 0.09 21.77
C GLY A 242 11.66 -1.20 21.66
N LYS A 243 11.06 -2.35 21.32
CA LYS A 243 11.80 -3.60 21.14
C LYS A 243 12.42 -3.65 19.75
N LEU A 244 13.64 -4.18 19.68
CA LEU A 244 14.37 -4.37 18.43
C LEU A 244 13.62 -5.31 17.49
N LYS A 245 13.16 -4.77 16.35
CA LYS A 245 12.43 -5.50 15.31
C LYS A 245 13.32 -6.01 14.21
N TYR A 246 14.32 -5.22 13.82
CA TYR A 246 15.28 -5.60 12.79
C TYR A 246 16.65 -4.99 13.10
N GLU A 247 17.70 -5.74 12.84
CA GLU A 247 19.09 -5.29 12.85
C GLU A 247 19.82 -5.87 11.65
N GLY A 248 20.39 -4.99 10.81
CA GLY A 248 21.05 -5.48 9.60
C GLY A 248 21.38 -4.38 8.62
N VAL A 249 21.56 -4.79 7.38
CA VAL A 249 21.87 -3.92 6.25
C VAL A 249 20.60 -3.61 5.48
N TYR A 250 20.41 -2.34 5.14
CA TYR A 250 19.39 -1.85 4.22
C TYR A 250 20.02 -1.57 2.86
N LEU A 251 19.26 -1.75 1.79
CA LEU A 251 19.61 -1.39 0.43
C LEU A 251 18.40 -0.70 -0.23
N ASN A 252 18.58 0.59 -0.61
CA ASN A 252 17.54 1.39 -1.25
C ASN A 252 16.18 1.32 -0.50
N GLY A 253 16.21 1.59 0.80
CA GLY A 253 15.05 1.61 1.67
C GLY A 253 14.53 0.23 2.11
N LYS A 254 15.04 -0.87 1.57
CA LYS A 254 14.56 -2.23 1.87
C LYS A 254 15.54 -2.97 2.78
N LYS A 255 15.01 -3.83 3.68
CA LYS A 255 15.80 -4.80 4.44
C LYS A 255 16.55 -5.71 3.46
N TRP A 256 17.86 -5.84 3.60
CA TRP A 256 18.70 -6.61 2.68
C TRP A 256 19.30 -7.84 3.34
N ASN A 257 20.21 -7.64 4.28
CA ASN A 257 20.82 -8.73 5.05
C ASN A 257 20.76 -8.39 6.52
N GLY A 258 20.22 -9.29 7.35
CA GLY A 258 20.09 -9.01 8.77
C GLY A 258 19.15 -9.95 9.48
N LYS A 259 18.84 -9.61 10.71
CA LYS A 259 18.02 -10.42 11.61
C LYS A 259 16.73 -9.66 11.95
N GLU A 260 15.59 -10.27 11.67
CA GLU A 260 14.28 -9.75 12.03
C GLU A 260 13.70 -10.51 13.22
N LYS A 261 13.02 -9.79 14.11
CA LYS A 261 12.31 -10.29 15.27
C LYS A 261 10.89 -9.78 15.28
N GLU A 262 9.95 -10.67 15.48
CA GLU A 262 8.54 -10.35 15.69
C GLU A 262 8.13 -10.80 17.10
N TYR A 263 7.16 -10.09 17.70
CA TYR A 263 6.76 -10.31 19.08
C TYR A 263 5.26 -10.42 19.19
N TYR A 264 4.79 -11.36 19.99
CA TYR A 264 3.41 -11.40 20.45
C TYR A 264 3.03 -10.12 21.22
N TYR A 265 1.75 -9.83 21.31
CA TYR A 265 1.24 -8.70 22.07
C TYR A 265 1.63 -8.71 23.57
N ASN A 266 1.89 -9.89 24.18
CA ASN A 266 2.41 -10.02 25.53
C ASN A 266 3.91 -9.70 25.65
N GLY A 267 4.55 -9.41 24.51
CA GLY A 267 5.95 -9.03 24.43
C GLY A 267 6.93 -10.20 24.34
N ASN A 268 6.49 -11.44 24.34
CA ASN A 268 7.36 -12.60 24.08
C ASN A 268 7.72 -12.68 22.59
N LEU A 269 8.89 -13.21 22.29
CA LEU A 269 9.36 -13.42 20.93
C LEU A 269 8.42 -14.40 20.22
N GLU A 270 7.95 -14.07 19.02
CA GLU A 270 7.12 -14.91 18.16
C GLU A 270 7.95 -15.56 17.07
N PHE A 271 8.82 -14.73 16.46
CA PHE A 271 9.60 -15.15 15.30
C PHE A 271 10.96 -14.45 15.26
N GLU A 272 11.98 -15.19 14.84
CA GLU A 272 13.31 -14.69 14.58
C GLU A 272 13.82 -15.30 13.28
N VAL A 273 14.19 -14.46 12.33
CA VAL A 273 14.63 -14.90 11.01
C VAL A 273 15.73 -14.01 10.46
N TRP A 274 16.60 -14.62 9.66
CA TRP A 274 17.60 -13.90 8.90
C TRP A 274 17.07 -13.51 7.52
N TYR A 275 17.44 -12.33 7.08
CA TYR A 275 17.29 -11.87 5.70
C TYR A 275 18.58 -12.07 4.94
N LEU A 276 18.46 -12.55 3.70
CA LEU A 276 19.56 -12.64 2.76
C LEU A 276 19.07 -12.13 1.41
N ASN A 277 19.78 -11.13 0.84
CA ASN A 277 19.47 -10.53 -0.46
C ASN A 277 18.00 -10.03 -0.57
N GLY A 278 17.47 -9.50 0.53
CA GLY A 278 16.12 -8.94 0.58
C GLY A 278 14.98 -9.93 0.82
N GLU A 279 15.29 -11.21 0.94
CA GLU A 279 14.31 -12.29 1.18
C GLU A 279 14.52 -12.96 2.53
N ARG A 280 13.43 -13.43 3.15
CA ARG A 280 13.47 -14.33 4.30
C ARG A 280 13.96 -15.71 3.81
N ASN A 281 15.26 -15.92 3.82
CA ASN A 281 15.87 -17.08 3.19
C ASN A 281 17.07 -17.54 4.01
N SER A 282 16.84 -17.99 5.22
CA SER A 282 17.92 -18.44 6.09
C SER A 282 17.37 -19.13 7.35
N ILE A 283 18.23 -19.45 8.28
CA ILE A 283 17.88 -20.08 9.54
C ILE A 283 16.94 -19.16 10.34
N GLY A 284 15.81 -19.70 10.77
CA GLY A 284 14.84 -18.99 11.59
C GLY A 284 14.36 -19.82 12.77
N LYS A 285 13.75 -19.13 13.75
CA LYS A 285 13.13 -19.75 14.91
C LYS A 285 11.75 -19.19 15.13
N GLU A 286 10.78 -20.05 15.37
CA GLU A 286 9.43 -19.72 15.76
C GLU A 286 9.21 -20.11 17.22
N TYR A 287 8.43 -19.34 17.93
CA TYR A 287 8.16 -19.57 19.35
C TYR A 287 6.65 -19.60 19.61
N TYR A 288 6.23 -20.34 20.60
CA TYR A 288 4.91 -20.27 21.17
C TYR A 288 4.74 -18.99 22.00
N LYS A 289 3.49 -18.62 22.28
CA LYS A 289 3.15 -17.45 23.11
C LYS A 289 3.72 -17.54 24.54
N ASN A 290 4.02 -18.74 25.05
CA ASN A 290 4.69 -18.97 26.33
C ASN A 290 6.24 -18.83 26.25
N GLY A 291 6.80 -18.50 25.07
CA GLY A 291 8.23 -18.32 24.83
C GLY A 291 9.00 -19.59 24.52
N LYS A 292 8.36 -20.78 24.53
CA LYS A 292 9.03 -22.01 24.14
C LYS A 292 9.18 -22.13 22.64
N LEU A 293 10.27 -22.77 22.21
CA LEU A 293 10.57 -23.00 20.79
C LEU A 293 9.48 -23.86 20.14
N ARG A 294 8.98 -23.44 18.95
CA ARG A 294 8.00 -24.14 18.13
C ARG A 294 8.63 -24.78 16.90
N PHE A 295 9.58 -24.06 16.29
CA PHE A 295 10.34 -24.55 15.13
C PHE A 295 11.69 -23.87 15.08
N GLU A 296 12.71 -24.60 14.65
CA GLU A 296 14.00 -24.04 14.27
C GLU A 296 14.50 -24.72 12.99
N GLY A 297 15.02 -23.90 12.05
CA GLY A 297 15.49 -24.47 10.81
C GLY A 297 15.70 -23.44 9.71
N GLU A 298 15.90 -23.98 8.53
CA GLU A 298 16.09 -23.18 7.31
C GLU A 298 14.75 -22.92 6.62
N TYR A 299 14.65 -21.72 6.06
CA TYR A 299 13.55 -21.29 5.21
C TYR A 299 14.06 -21.05 3.80
N LEU A 300 13.30 -21.47 2.81
CA LEU A 300 13.54 -21.19 1.40
C LEU A 300 12.29 -20.52 0.80
N ASN A 301 12.45 -19.28 0.31
CA ASN A 301 11.35 -18.48 -0.23
C ASN A 301 10.16 -18.38 0.74
N GLY A 302 10.45 -18.17 2.04
CA GLY A 302 9.45 -18.04 3.10
C GLY A 302 8.83 -19.35 3.59
N LYS A 303 9.22 -20.51 3.04
CA LYS A 303 8.71 -21.84 3.43
C LYS A 303 9.74 -22.60 4.26
N LYS A 304 9.28 -23.39 5.24
CA LYS A 304 10.14 -24.31 6.03
C LYS A 304 10.79 -25.32 5.09
N TRP A 305 12.11 -25.38 5.10
CA TRP A 305 12.88 -26.22 4.20
C TRP A 305 13.63 -27.35 4.88
N ASN A 306 14.47 -27.04 5.87
CA ASN A 306 15.14 -28.00 6.74
C ASN A 306 14.95 -27.58 8.19
N GLY A 307 14.64 -28.49 9.09
CA GLY A 307 14.55 -28.14 10.50
C GLY A 307 13.72 -29.07 11.35
N LYS A 308 13.53 -28.66 12.61
CA LYS A 308 12.84 -29.44 13.64
C LYS A 308 11.69 -28.65 14.23
N GLY A 309 10.58 -29.32 14.43
CA GLY A 309 9.40 -28.78 15.09
C GLY A 309 9.19 -29.40 16.48
N TYR A 310 8.68 -28.58 17.38
CA TYR A 310 8.51 -28.92 18.79
C TYR A 310 7.08 -28.63 19.23
N ASN A 311 6.55 -29.41 20.14
CA ASN A 311 5.27 -29.13 20.78
C ASN A 311 5.42 -28.08 21.89
N ILE A 312 4.29 -27.66 22.48
CA ILE A 312 4.26 -26.62 23.53
C ILE A 312 4.99 -27.04 24.82
N ASN A 313 5.25 -28.33 25.00
CA ASN A 313 6.03 -28.86 26.12
C ASN A 313 7.53 -28.84 25.85
N GLY A 314 7.94 -28.61 24.58
CA GLY A 314 9.35 -28.58 24.14
C GLY A 314 9.85 -29.91 23.62
N ASN A 315 8.99 -30.92 23.44
CA ASN A 315 9.36 -32.19 22.84
C ASN A 315 9.39 -32.07 21.32
N MET A 316 10.43 -32.64 20.68
CA MET A 316 10.52 -32.72 19.23
C MET A 316 9.41 -33.62 18.68
N GLU A 317 8.64 -33.12 17.71
CA GLU A 317 7.49 -33.82 17.13
C GLU A 317 7.73 -34.19 15.67
N PHE A 318 8.49 -33.40 14.94
CA PHE A 318 8.78 -33.68 13.54
C PHE A 318 10.10 -33.07 13.06
N GLU A 319 10.59 -33.64 11.96
CA GLU A 319 11.73 -33.11 11.21
C GLU A 319 11.31 -32.92 9.75
N ILE A 320 11.73 -31.78 9.14
CA ILE A 320 11.55 -31.51 7.72
C ILE A 320 12.93 -31.48 7.05
N LYS A 321 13.08 -32.13 5.88
CA LYS A 321 14.29 -32.15 5.07
C LYS A 321 13.99 -31.90 3.61
N ASN A 322 14.68 -30.92 3.02
CA ASN A 322 14.45 -30.51 1.63
C ASN A 322 12.96 -30.23 1.32
N GLY A 323 12.27 -29.59 2.27
CA GLY A 323 10.86 -29.29 2.19
C GLY A 323 9.91 -30.49 2.29
N LYS A 324 10.41 -31.69 2.70
CA LYS A 324 9.64 -32.92 2.82
C LYS A 324 9.64 -33.44 4.26
N GLY A 325 8.52 -33.98 4.69
CA GLY A 325 8.36 -34.58 6.01
C GLY A 325 6.93 -34.90 6.34
N ASN A 326 6.71 -35.57 7.47
CA ASN A 326 5.38 -35.65 8.12
C ASN A 326 5.38 -34.58 9.21
N ILE A 327 4.56 -33.54 9.04
CA ILE A 327 4.61 -32.30 9.81
C ILE A 327 3.39 -32.20 10.70
N LYS A 328 3.60 -31.72 11.94
CA LYS A 328 2.56 -31.25 12.83
C LYS A 328 2.63 -29.73 12.92
N GLU A 329 1.58 -29.05 12.51
CA GLU A 329 1.44 -27.62 12.69
C GLU A 329 0.63 -27.31 13.94
N TYR A 330 1.05 -26.27 14.65
CA TYR A 330 0.40 -25.82 15.87
C TYR A 330 0.03 -24.34 15.76
N ASN A 331 -1.11 -23.97 16.34
CA ASN A 331 -1.42 -22.57 16.56
C ASN A 331 -0.53 -21.98 17.68
N TYR A 332 -0.67 -20.69 17.95
CA TYR A 332 0.13 -19.97 18.96
C TYR A 332 -0.15 -20.42 20.41
N LEU A 333 -1.26 -21.16 20.64
CA LEU A 333 -1.63 -21.75 21.93
C LEU A 333 -1.12 -23.19 22.10
N GLY A 334 -0.50 -23.76 21.04
CA GLY A 334 0.00 -25.12 21.06
C GLY A 334 -1.01 -26.20 20.72
N GLN A 335 -2.18 -25.83 20.20
CA GLN A 335 -3.18 -26.80 19.70
C GLN A 335 -2.80 -27.18 18.27
N ILE A 336 -2.97 -28.47 17.93
CA ILE A 336 -2.73 -29.00 16.60
C ILE A 336 -3.76 -28.42 15.63
N ILE A 337 -3.28 -27.91 14.50
CA ILE A 337 -4.15 -27.40 13.41
C ILE A 337 -3.97 -28.18 12.12
N PHE A 338 -2.89 -28.95 12.01
CA PHE A 338 -2.64 -29.83 10.88
C PHE A 338 -1.63 -30.92 11.26
N GLU A 339 -1.84 -32.14 10.74
CA GLU A 339 -0.89 -33.23 10.77
C GLU A 339 -0.88 -33.92 9.41
N GLY A 340 0.29 -34.06 8.77
CA GLY A 340 0.36 -34.73 7.48
C GLY A 340 1.62 -34.46 6.68
N ASN A 341 1.59 -34.89 5.44
CA ASN A 341 2.71 -34.87 4.56
C ASN A 341 2.97 -33.49 3.96
N TYR A 342 4.25 -33.13 3.89
CA TYR A 342 4.78 -31.95 3.23
C TYR A 342 5.68 -32.35 2.06
N ALA A 343 5.61 -31.57 0.98
CA ALA A 343 6.60 -31.53 -0.09
C ALA A 343 6.77 -30.09 -0.55
N TYR A 344 8.02 -29.71 -0.87
CA TYR A 344 8.38 -28.35 -1.29
C TYR A 344 8.00 -27.28 -0.25
N GLY A 345 8.00 -27.66 1.04
CA GLY A 345 7.66 -26.74 2.14
C GLY A 345 6.16 -26.41 2.27
N GLU A 346 5.29 -27.18 1.64
CA GLU A 346 3.83 -27.01 1.67
C GLU A 346 3.14 -28.35 1.97
N ARG A 347 1.90 -28.28 2.46
CA ARG A 347 1.03 -29.45 2.61
C ARG A 347 0.88 -30.15 1.26
N ASN A 348 1.29 -31.40 1.16
CA ASN A 348 1.29 -32.15 -0.10
C ASN A 348 1.25 -33.66 0.20
N GLY A 349 0.20 -34.34 -0.25
CA GLY A 349 -0.10 -35.71 0.11
C GLY A 349 -1.14 -35.80 1.23
N LYS A 350 -1.16 -36.89 1.97
CA LYS A 350 -2.17 -37.15 3.01
C LYS A 350 -2.00 -36.22 4.21
N GLY A 351 -3.12 -35.75 4.75
CA GLY A 351 -3.12 -34.89 5.93
C GLY A 351 -4.51 -34.69 6.54
N ILE A 352 -4.48 -34.29 7.81
CA ILE A 352 -5.66 -34.02 8.62
C ILE A 352 -5.53 -32.60 9.16
N ALA A 353 -6.56 -31.80 9.04
CA ALA A 353 -6.60 -30.44 9.55
C ALA A 353 -7.71 -30.25 10.58
N PHE A 354 -7.47 -29.36 11.54
CA PHE A 354 -8.35 -29.05 12.64
C PHE A 354 -8.59 -27.54 12.73
N ASN A 355 -9.74 -27.13 13.29
CA ASN A 355 -10.00 -25.75 13.67
C ASN A 355 -9.37 -25.40 15.03
N CYS A 356 -9.58 -24.16 15.50
CA CYS A 356 -9.08 -23.67 16.78
C CYS A 356 -9.71 -24.35 18.01
N TYR A 357 -10.77 -25.14 17.84
CA TYR A 357 -11.41 -25.94 18.90
C TYR A 357 -10.96 -27.39 18.89
N GLY A 358 -10.09 -27.79 17.94
CA GLY A 358 -9.63 -29.18 17.79
C GLY A 358 -10.59 -30.05 16.99
N GLU A 359 -11.61 -29.48 16.34
CA GLU A 359 -12.55 -30.23 15.52
C GLU A 359 -11.98 -30.46 14.12
N LEU A 360 -12.28 -31.62 13.54
CA LEU A 360 -11.82 -32.03 12.23
C LEU A 360 -12.44 -31.12 11.15
N VAL A 361 -11.60 -30.50 10.33
CA VAL A 361 -12.04 -29.64 9.22
C VAL A 361 -11.70 -30.22 7.84
N PHE A 362 -10.71 -31.10 7.78
CA PHE A 362 -10.40 -31.81 6.54
C PHE A 362 -9.58 -33.06 6.81
N GLU A 363 -9.93 -34.14 6.13
CA GLU A 363 -9.17 -35.37 6.09
C GLU A 363 -9.04 -35.83 4.64
N GLY A 364 -7.80 -35.90 4.14
CA GLY A 364 -7.59 -36.27 2.75
C GLY A 364 -6.22 -35.93 2.21
N GLU A 365 -6.17 -35.66 0.92
CA GLU A 365 -4.96 -35.32 0.20
C GLU A 365 -4.90 -33.83 -0.07
N TYR A 366 -3.69 -33.29 0.07
CA TYR A 366 -3.32 -31.92 -0.30
C TYR A 366 -2.43 -31.92 -1.55
N LEU A 367 -2.55 -30.88 -2.36
CA LEU A 367 -1.64 -30.59 -3.47
C LEU A 367 -1.26 -29.12 -3.44
N ASN A 368 0.04 -28.82 -3.29
CA ASN A 368 0.58 -27.46 -3.22
C ASN A 368 -0.18 -26.57 -2.23
N GLY A 369 -0.35 -27.05 -1.01
CA GLY A 369 -1.00 -26.35 0.10
C GLY A 369 -2.54 -26.35 0.06
N LYS A 370 -3.19 -26.82 -1.02
CA LYS A 370 -4.65 -26.79 -1.20
C LYS A 370 -5.27 -28.17 -0.95
N LYS A 371 -6.47 -28.21 -0.39
CA LYS A 371 -7.30 -29.42 -0.31
C LYS A 371 -7.50 -29.99 -1.71
N TRP A 372 -7.15 -31.26 -1.93
CA TRP A 372 -7.21 -31.91 -3.25
C TRP A 372 -8.28 -32.98 -3.33
N ASN A 373 -8.15 -34.06 -2.57
CA ASN A 373 -9.13 -35.14 -2.49
C ASN A 373 -9.41 -35.44 -1.00
N GLY A 374 -10.66 -35.49 -0.58
CA GLY A 374 -10.96 -35.83 0.83
C GLY A 374 -12.31 -35.37 1.29
N LYS A 375 -12.55 -35.54 2.59
CA LYS A 375 -13.74 -35.05 3.29
C LYS A 375 -13.42 -33.70 3.93
N ALA A 376 -14.36 -32.75 3.82
CA ALA A 376 -14.20 -31.41 4.38
C ALA A 376 -15.43 -31.01 5.19
N ILE A 377 -15.18 -30.36 6.33
CA ILE A 377 -16.13 -29.62 7.14
C ILE A 377 -15.53 -28.21 7.25
N GLU A 378 -16.21 -27.21 6.72
CA GLU A 378 -15.69 -25.85 6.67
C GLU A 378 -16.53 -24.93 7.57
N TYR A 379 -15.85 -24.03 8.25
CA TYR A 379 -16.44 -23.07 9.17
C TYR A 379 -16.13 -21.65 8.70
N ASN A 380 -17.04 -20.72 8.92
CA ASN A 380 -16.84 -19.31 8.64
C ASN A 380 -15.91 -18.66 9.70
N TYR A 381 -15.66 -17.35 9.54
CA TYR A 381 -14.82 -16.58 10.46
C TYR A 381 -15.31 -16.62 11.93
N TYR A 382 -16.62 -16.79 12.14
CA TYR A 382 -17.24 -16.86 13.47
C TYR A 382 -17.27 -18.28 14.05
N CYS A 383 -16.57 -19.24 13.37
CA CYS A 383 -16.57 -20.68 13.72
C CYS A 383 -17.93 -21.35 13.62
N GLU A 384 -18.84 -20.84 12.78
CA GLU A 384 -20.09 -21.49 12.46
C GLU A 384 -19.93 -22.37 11.22
N LEU A 385 -20.63 -23.50 11.19
CA LEU A 385 -20.56 -24.46 10.10
C LEU A 385 -21.04 -23.83 8.78
N GLU A 386 -20.21 -23.84 7.76
CA GLU A 386 -20.49 -23.28 6.43
C GLU A 386 -20.70 -24.36 5.37
N PHE A 387 -19.92 -25.45 5.43
CA PHE A 387 -19.93 -26.48 4.39
C PHE A 387 -19.54 -27.85 4.94
N GLU A 388 -20.25 -28.89 4.49
CA GLU A 388 -19.89 -30.31 4.66
C GLU A 388 -19.91 -31.00 3.30
N GLY A 389 -18.87 -31.77 2.97
CA GLY A 389 -18.83 -32.49 1.71
C GLY A 389 -17.50 -33.10 1.38
N LYS A 390 -17.29 -33.37 0.09
CA LYS A 390 -16.06 -33.97 -0.42
C LYS A 390 -15.40 -33.07 -1.47
N TYR A 391 -14.10 -33.20 -1.54
CA TYR A 391 -13.25 -32.63 -2.58
C TYR A 391 -12.70 -33.72 -3.48
N ARG A 392 -12.61 -33.43 -4.78
CA ARG A 392 -11.88 -34.19 -5.78
C ARG A 392 -11.22 -33.24 -6.76
N ASN A 393 -9.90 -33.42 -7.00
CA ASN A 393 -9.10 -32.55 -7.86
C ASN A 393 -9.24 -31.05 -7.45
N GLY A 394 -9.30 -30.76 -6.15
CA GLY A 394 -9.41 -29.41 -5.62
C GLY A 394 -10.81 -28.75 -5.73
N LYS A 395 -11.83 -29.51 -6.18
CA LYS A 395 -13.19 -29.01 -6.36
C LYS A 395 -14.19 -29.81 -5.51
N ARG A 396 -15.23 -29.14 -5.00
CA ARG A 396 -16.34 -29.78 -4.27
C ARG A 396 -17.09 -30.75 -5.18
N ILE A 397 -17.41 -31.94 -4.69
CA ILE A 397 -18.06 -33.02 -5.46
C ILE A 397 -18.98 -33.87 -4.59
N GLY A 398 -19.98 -34.49 -5.24
CA GLY A 398 -20.91 -35.43 -4.63
C GLY A 398 -21.91 -34.74 -3.71
N LYS A 399 -22.45 -35.47 -2.76
CA LYS A 399 -23.42 -34.92 -1.80
C LYS A 399 -22.76 -33.95 -0.84
N VAL A 400 -23.31 -32.76 -0.72
CA VAL A 400 -22.84 -31.67 0.12
C VAL A 400 -23.97 -31.04 0.91
N LYS A 401 -23.63 -30.40 2.02
CA LYS A 401 -24.46 -29.47 2.77
C LYS A 401 -23.79 -28.12 2.88
N VAL A 402 -24.53 -27.06 2.67
CA VAL A 402 -24.08 -25.67 2.79
C VAL A 402 -25.02 -24.98 3.77
N TYR A 403 -24.47 -24.15 4.63
CA TYR A 403 -25.19 -23.50 5.70
C TYR A 403 -25.17 -21.99 5.60
N TYR A 404 -26.13 -21.32 6.18
CA TYR A 404 -26.14 -19.88 6.43
C TYR A 404 -25.32 -19.56 7.67
N ASP A 405 -24.92 -18.29 7.83
CA ASP A 405 -24.20 -17.80 9.01
C ASP A 405 -24.99 -17.98 10.33
N ASN A 406 -26.30 -18.23 10.28
CA ASN A 406 -27.12 -18.56 11.44
C ASN A 406 -27.22 -20.06 11.73
N GLY A 407 -26.35 -20.88 11.10
CA GLY A 407 -26.27 -22.33 11.27
C GLY A 407 -27.38 -23.12 10.60
N LYS A 408 -28.35 -22.47 9.93
CA LYS A 408 -29.43 -23.19 9.23
C LYS A 408 -28.95 -23.66 7.86
N LEU A 409 -29.49 -24.82 7.44
CA LEU A 409 -29.19 -25.40 6.14
C LEU A 409 -29.64 -24.44 5.02
N LYS A 410 -28.73 -24.15 4.09
CA LYS A 410 -28.96 -23.32 2.92
C LYS A 410 -29.15 -24.15 1.66
N PHE A 411 -28.39 -25.24 1.54
CA PHE A 411 -28.46 -26.15 0.40
C PHE A 411 -28.04 -27.55 0.82
N GLU A 412 -28.78 -28.57 0.37
CA GLU A 412 -28.38 -29.98 0.43
C GLU A 412 -28.56 -30.59 -0.95
N GLY A 413 -27.49 -31.19 -1.52
CA GLY A 413 -27.61 -31.75 -2.86
C GLY A 413 -26.28 -32.17 -3.43
N GLU A 414 -26.24 -32.28 -4.75
CA GLU A 414 -25.09 -32.79 -5.47
C GLU A 414 -24.28 -31.66 -6.11
N TYR A 415 -22.96 -31.82 -6.04
CA TYR A 415 -21.98 -30.95 -6.68
C TYR A 415 -21.12 -31.74 -7.67
N LEU A 416 -20.81 -31.11 -8.80
CA LEU A 416 -19.84 -31.59 -9.78
C LEU A 416 -18.92 -30.43 -10.17
N ASN A 417 -17.60 -30.66 -10.11
CA ASN A 417 -16.58 -29.66 -10.44
C ASN A 417 -16.70 -28.32 -9.70
N GLY A 418 -17.23 -28.32 -8.47
CA GLY A 418 -17.38 -27.14 -7.65
C GLY A 418 -18.71 -26.40 -7.78
N GLU A 419 -19.61 -26.86 -8.66
CA GLU A 419 -20.92 -26.26 -8.91
C GLU A 419 -22.05 -27.24 -8.58
N ARG A 420 -23.23 -26.71 -8.22
CA ARG A 420 -24.45 -27.51 -8.01
C ARG A 420 -24.78 -28.26 -9.30
N ASN A 421 -24.92 -29.58 -9.24
CA ASN A 421 -25.15 -30.42 -10.40
C ASN A 421 -25.79 -31.73 -9.95
N GLY A 422 -26.98 -32.02 -10.46
CA GLY A 422 -27.81 -33.14 -10.01
C GLY A 422 -28.95 -32.67 -9.11
N LYS A 423 -29.45 -33.55 -8.26
CA LYS A 423 -30.58 -33.24 -7.36
C LYS A 423 -30.14 -32.38 -6.17
N GLY A 424 -31.01 -31.45 -5.75
CA GLY A 424 -30.76 -30.62 -4.59
C GLY A 424 -31.94 -29.82 -4.11
N GLU A 425 -31.86 -29.47 -2.86
CA GLU A 425 -32.83 -28.67 -2.12
C GLU A 425 -32.18 -27.38 -1.63
N GLU A 426 -32.84 -26.28 -1.84
CA GLU A 426 -32.42 -24.96 -1.38
C GLU A 426 -33.41 -24.43 -0.34
N TYR A 427 -32.88 -23.87 0.72
CA TYR A 427 -33.64 -23.39 1.87
C TYR A 427 -33.41 -21.90 2.08
N ASN A 428 -34.40 -21.17 2.57
CA ASN A 428 -34.20 -19.80 3.02
C ASN A 428 -33.58 -19.76 4.42
N SER A 429 -33.23 -18.56 4.86
CA SER A 429 -32.63 -18.33 6.18
C SER A 429 -33.52 -18.70 7.37
N TYR A 430 -34.81 -18.96 7.13
CA TYR A 430 -35.75 -19.45 8.13
C TYR A 430 -35.87 -20.99 8.18
N GLY A 431 -35.21 -21.68 7.20
CA GLY A 431 -35.22 -23.15 7.08
C GLY A 431 -36.38 -23.72 6.28
N LYS A 432 -37.11 -22.88 5.52
CA LYS A 432 -38.16 -23.34 4.60
C LYS A 432 -37.56 -23.62 3.23
N ILE A 433 -38.02 -24.69 2.57
CA ILE A 433 -37.61 -25.04 1.20
C ILE A 433 -38.07 -23.93 0.26
N GLU A 434 -37.15 -23.40 -0.52
CA GLU A 434 -37.37 -22.43 -1.60
C GLU A 434 -37.32 -23.08 -2.98
N PHE A 435 -36.59 -24.19 -3.08
CA PHE A 435 -36.48 -24.94 -4.32
C PHE A 435 -36.07 -26.39 -4.02
N GLU A 436 -36.76 -27.32 -4.65
CA GLU A 436 -36.42 -28.73 -4.69
C GLU A 436 -36.41 -29.17 -6.17
N GLY A 437 -35.29 -29.66 -6.68
CA GLY A 437 -35.21 -30.01 -8.10
C GLY A 437 -33.81 -30.36 -8.57
N GLU A 438 -33.62 -30.20 -9.88
CA GLU A 438 -32.35 -30.52 -10.55
C GLU A 438 -31.55 -29.26 -10.91
N TYR A 439 -30.25 -29.38 -10.80
CA TYR A 439 -29.27 -28.36 -11.17
C TYR A 439 -28.34 -28.87 -12.28
N LEU A 440 -27.92 -27.96 -13.14
CA LEU A 440 -26.87 -28.19 -14.14
C LEU A 440 -25.93 -26.98 -14.15
N ASN A 441 -24.64 -27.22 -13.83
CA ASN A 441 -23.60 -26.19 -13.81
C ASN A 441 -24.05 -24.94 -13.03
N GLY A 442 -24.54 -25.15 -11.80
CA GLY A 442 -24.99 -24.11 -10.88
C GLY A 442 -26.39 -23.53 -11.15
N LYS A 443 -27.03 -23.85 -12.29
CA LYS A 443 -28.35 -23.31 -12.67
C LYS A 443 -29.49 -24.29 -12.34
N LYS A 444 -30.61 -23.76 -11.83
CA LYS A 444 -31.85 -24.51 -11.64
C LYS A 444 -32.45 -24.92 -12.99
N LEU A 445 -32.79 -26.19 -13.16
CA LEU A 445 -33.40 -26.73 -14.41
C LEU A 445 -34.90 -26.93 -14.26
N LYS A 446 -35.30 -27.88 -13.41
CA LYS A 446 -36.69 -28.24 -13.11
C LYS A 446 -36.84 -28.49 -11.61
N GLY A 447 -37.89 -27.99 -11.03
CA GLY A 447 -38.20 -28.19 -9.61
C GLY A 447 -39.54 -27.61 -9.22
N LYS A 448 -39.93 -27.87 -7.99
CA LYS A 448 -41.09 -27.31 -7.32
C LYS A 448 -40.69 -26.17 -6.41
#